data_c0e7102776b33acf43619e611c60f959
#
_entry.id   c0e7102776b33acf43619e611c60f959
#
_cell.length_a   1.000
_cell.length_b   1.000
_cell.length_c   1.000
_cell.angle_alpha   90.00
_cell.angle_beta   90.00
_cell.angle_gamma   90.00
#
_symmetry.space_group_name_H-M   'P 1'
#
loop_
_entity.id
_entity.type
_entity.pdbx_description
1 polymer ?
#
loop_
_entity_poly.entity_id
_entity_poly.type
_entity_poly.pdbx_seq_one_letter_code
_entity_poly.pdbx_strand_id
1 'polypeptide(L)'
;MVLSMDEIINALCLHMAERKAVRPEDVQVELSWEEDTGYSAEVWVQGRSQYLVESNMIEAILRYMLSEYGIRAYREDVRLDLDEEITAIVNTQN
;
A
#
# COMPACT_ATOMS: atom_id res chain seq x y z
N MET A 1 -11.14 -7.03 8.23
CA MET A 1 -11.13 -6.82 6.78
C MET A 1 -9.77 -7.16 6.22
N VAL A 2 -9.72 -7.83 5.09
CA VAL A 2 -8.45 -8.18 4.45
C VAL A 2 -8.41 -7.55 3.07
N LEU A 3 -7.33 -6.82 2.80
CA LEU A 3 -7.06 -6.27 1.47
C LEU A 3 -6.16 -7.22 0.71
N SER A 4 -6.54 -7.53 -0.52
CA SER A 4 -5.73 -8.38 -1.38
C SER A 4 -4.46 -7.64 -1.82
N MET A 5 -3.52 -8.39 -2.40
CA MET A 5 -2.33 -7.79 -2.98
C MET A 5 -2.69 -6.75 -4.04
N ASP A 6 -3.70 -7.04 -4.86
CA ASP A 6 -4.14 -6.10 -5.89
C ASP A 6 -4.67 -4.80 -5.29
N GLU A 7 -5.37 -4.88 -4.17
CA GLU A 7 -5.85 -3.68 -3.49
C GLU A 7 -4.70 -2.89 -2.87
N ILE A 8 -3.70 -3.58 -2.34
CA ILE A 8 -2.52 -2.89 -1.81
C ILE A 8 -1.80 -2.16 -2.94
N ILE A 9 -1.61 -2.82 -4.07
CA ILE A 9 -0.98 -2.20 -5.24
C ILE A 9 -1.78 -0.99 -5.69
N ASN A 10 -3.12 -1.11 -5.74
CA ASN A 10 -3.98 -0.01 -6.10
C ASN A 10 -3.86 1.16 -5.12
N ALA A 11 -3.81 0.86 -3.83
CA ALA A 11 -3.65 1.89 -2.79
C ALA A 11 -2.33 2.65 -2.98
N LEU A 12 -1.25 1.92 -3.29
CA LEU A 12 0.04 2.55 -3.53
C LEU A 12 0.06 3.36 -4.81
N CYS A 13 -0.58 2.88 -5.87
CA CYS A 13 -0.70 3.62 -7.13
C CYS A 13 -1.43 4.94 -6.90
N LEU A 14 -2.55 4.92 -6.19
CA LEU A 14 -3.32 6.13 -5.90
C LEU A 14 -2.51 7.10 -5.04
N HIS A 15 -1.83 6.58 -4.03
CA HIS A 15 -1.01 7.39 -3.13
C HIS A 15 0.11 8.10 -3.88
N MET A 16 0.82 7.37 -4.72
CA MET A 16 1.94 7.92 -5.48
C MET A 16 1.47 8.87 -6.58
N ALA A 17 0.34 8.55 -7.22
CA ALA A 17 -0.25 9.40 -8.25
C ALA A 17 -0.57 10.78 -7.69
N GLU A 18 -1.14 10.83 -6.50
CA GLU A 18 -1.47 12.09 -5.84
C GLU A 18 -0.20 12.87 -5.48
N ARG A 19 0.82 12.19 -4.94
CA ARG A 19 2.05 12.84 -4.52
C ARG A 19 2.87 13.36 -5.69
N LYS A 20 2.84 12.65 -6.82
CA LYS A 20 3.64 12.99 -8.00
C LYS A 20 2.84 13.77 -9.05
N ALA A 21 1.55 14.01 -8.81
CA ALA A 21 0.67 14.68 -9.74
C ALA A 21 0.64 14.00 -11.11
N VAL A 22 0.55 12.67 -11.10
CA VAL A 22 0.41 11.85 -12.30
C VAL A 22 -0.84 10.98 -12.15
N ARG A 23 -1.22 10.28 -13.22
CA ARG A 23 -2.38 9.39 -13.16
C ARG A 23 -1.99 8.08 -12.50
N PRO A 24 -2.92 7.39 -11.80
CA PRO A 24 -2.59 6.10 -11.19
C PRO A 24 -2.06 5.07 -12.18
N GLU A 25 -2.56 5.07 -13.41
CA GLU A 25 -2.07 4.14 -14.44
C GLU A 25 -0.64 4.42 -14.90
N ASP A 26 -0.08 5.56 -14.53
CA ASP A 26 1.32 5.90 -14.82
C ASP A 26 2.27 5.41 -13.74
N VAL A 27 1.75 4.76 -12.71
CA VAL A 27 2.53 4.23 -11.59
C VAL A 27 2.57 2.72 -11.66
N GLN A 28 3.75 2.16 -11.56
CA GLN A 28 3.94 0.71 -11.47
C GLN A 28 4.47 0.37 -10.08
N VAL A 29 3.96 -0.72 -9.51
CA VAL A 29 4.31 -1.13 -8.14
C VAL A 29 4.64 -2.61 -8.13
N GLU A 30 5.72 -2.94 -7.44
CA GLU A 30 6.08 -4.33 -7.16
C GLU A 30 6.30 -4.48 -5.66
N LEU A 31 5.54 -5.37 -5.04
CA LEU A 31 5.65 -5.64 -3.61
C LEU A 31 6.69 -6.74 -3.39
N SER A 32 7.41 -6.64 -2.27
CA SER A 32 8.36 -7.67 -1.90
C SER A 32 8.45 -7.79 -0.38
N TRP A 33 8.96 -8.94 0.05
CA TRP A 33 9.22 -9.21 1.45
C TRP A 33 10.54 -9.93 1.56
N GLU A 34 11.36 -9.47 2.50
CA GLU A 34 12.64 -10.10 2.80
C GLU A 34 12.77 -10.23 4.31
N GLU A 35 13.42 -11.32 4.73
CA GLU A 35 13.56 -11.61 6.15
C GLU A 35 14.27 -10.47 6.91
N ASP A 36 15.28 -9.87 6.28
CA ASP A 36 16.08 -8.83 6.93
C ASP A 36 15.42 -7.47 6.95
N THR A 37 14.66 -7.13 5.89
CA THR A 37 14.13 -5.77 5.72
C THR A 37 12.61 -5.70 5.85
N GLY A 38 11.93 -6.84 5.86
CA GLY A 38 10.48 -6.89 5.97
C GLY A 38 9.79 -6.55 4.65
N TYR A 39 8.64 -5.90 4.76
CA TYR A 39 7.83 -5.55 3.60
C TYR A 39 8.34 -4.26 2.96
N SER A 40 8.35 -4.24 1.63
CA SER A 40 8.73 -3.05 0.88
C SER A 40 7.99 -3.06 -0.45
N ALA A 41 8.02 -1.92 -1.13
CA ALA A 41 7.45 -1.80 -2.46
C ALA A 41 8.39 -0.97 -3.31
N GLU A 42 8.66 -1.45 -4.52
CA GLU A 42 9.38 -0.66 -5.50
C GLU A 42 8.34 0.01 -6.40
N VAL A 43 8.47 1.31 -6.59
CA VAL A 43 7.50 2.11 -7.33
C VAL A 43 8.23 2.84 -8.47
N TRP A 44 7.69 2.71 -9.68
CA TRP A 44 8.24 3.40 -10.85
C TRP A 44 7.25 4.46 -11.32
N VAL A 45 7.75 5.68 -11.46
CA VAL A 45 6.97 6.81 -11.99
C VAL A 45 7.87 7.56 -12.98
N GLN A 46 7.43 7.66 -14.22
CA GLN A 46 8.14 8.42 -15.25
C GLN A 46 9.61 7.99 -15.38
N GLY A 47 9.84 6.67 -15.38
CA GLY A 47 11.17 6.12 -15.57
C GLY A 47 12.06 6.18 -14.34
N ARG A 48 11.57 6.66 -13.21
CA ARG A 48 12.31 6.71 -11.96
C ARG A 48 11.71 5.76 -10.95
N SER A 49 12.55 5.10 -10.19
CA SER A 49 12.08 4.19 -9.15
C SER A 49 12.44 4.72 -7.77
N GLN A 50 11.62 4.32 -6.80
CA GLN A 50 11.93 4.54 -5.39
C GLN A 50 11.35 3.38 -4.60
N TYR A 51 11.89 3.18 -3.40
CA TYR A 51 11.42 2.14 -2.51
C TYR A 51 10.59 2.76 -1.41
N LEU A 52 9.46 2.12 -1.13
CA LEU A 52 8.63 2.45 0.02
C LEU A 52 8.85 1.37 1.08
N VAL A 53 9.00 1.80 2.31
CA VAL A 53 9.12 0.87 3.43
C VAL A 53 7.73 0.61 4.01
N GLU A 54 7.64 -0.31 4.94
CA GLU A 54 6.37 -0.75 5.51
C GLU A 54 5.52 0.41 6.03
N SER A 55 6.13 1.36 6.73
CA SER A 55 5.40 2.50 7.28
C SER A 55 4.75 3.37 6.19
N ASN A 56 5.43 3.52 5.05
CA ASN A 56 4.87 4.25 3.91
C ASN A 56 3.70 3.47 3.29
N MET A 57 3.84 2.15 3.22
CA MET A 57 2.79 1.29 2.69
C MET A 57 1.53 1.37 3.56
N ILE A 58 1.71 1.32 4.87
CA ILE A 58 0.59 1.43 5.81
C ILE A 58 -0.09 2.78 5.66
N GLU A 59 0.67 3.86 5.54
CA GLU A 59 0.11 5.19 5.33
C GLU A 59 -0.77 5.24 4.07
N ALA A 60 -0.31 4.66 2.98
CA ALA A 60 -1.08 4.59 1.74
C ALA A 60 -2.37 3.80 1.94
N ILE A 61 -2.30 2.69 2.68
CA ILE A 61 -3.47 1.86 2.97
C ILE A 61 -4.48 2.63 3.81
N LEU A 62 -4.02 3.39 4.82
CA LEU A 62 -4.92 4.19 5.64
C LEU A 62 -5.69 5.21 4.81
N ARG A 63 -5.02 5.88 3.89
CA ARG A 63 -5.66 6.84 3.00
C ARG A 63 -6.64 6.15 2.05
N TYR A 64 -6.26 5.00 1.54
CA TYR A 64 -7.12 4.20 0.66
C TYR A 64 -8.40 3.77 1.38
N MET A 65 -8.27 3.31 2.63
CA MET A 65 -9.43 2.91 3.42
C MET A 65 -10.41 4.07 3.61
N LEU A 66 -9.88 5.26 3.86
CA LEU A 66 -10.72 6.43 4.06
C LEU A 66 -11.38 6.87 2.75
N SER A 67 -10.62 6.93 1.66
CA SER A 67 -11.14 7.46 0.40
C SER A 67 -12.05 6.47 -0.33
N GLU A 68 -11.76 5.17 -0.28
CA GLU A 68 -12.50 4.16 -1.05
C GLU A 68 -13.58 3.47 -0.24
N TYR A 69 -13.39 3.34 1.06
CA TYR A 69 -14.34 2.63 1.91
C TYR A 69 -15.01 3.53 2.94
N GLY A 70 -14.55 4.78 3.07
CA GLY A 70 -15.08 5.69 4.09
C GLY A 70 -14.75 5.24 5.51
N ILE A 71 -13.74 4.41 5.69
CA ILE A 71 -13.37 3.86 6.98
C ILE A 71 -12.11 4.56 7.46
N ARG A 72 -12.17 5.15 8.67
CA ARG A 72 -11.00 5.73 9.31
C ARG A 72 -10.32 4.65 10.15
N ALA A 73 -9.14 4.24 9.71
CA ALA A 73 -8.31 3.30 10.44
C ALA A 73 -7.03 4.00 10.89
N TYR A 74 -6.36 3.40 11.87
CA TYR A 74 -5.12 3.92 12.43
C TYR A 74 -4.00 2.94 12.16
N ARG A 75 -2.74 3.39 12.33
CA ARG A 75 -1.58 2.52 12.03
C ARG A 75 -1.63 1.19 12.77
N GLU A 76 -2.01 1.21 14.03
CA GLU A 76 -2.10 0.00 14.84
C GLU A 76 -3.20 -0.96 14.38
N ASP A 77 -4.10 -0.50 13.52
CA ASP A 77 -5.17 -1.32 12.99
C ASP A 77 -4.77 -2.06 11.71
N VAL A 78 -3.61 -1.77 11.16
CA VAL A 78 -3.17 -2.33 9.87
C VAL A 78 -1.93 -3.18 10.07
N ARG A 79 -1.98 -4.41 9.56
CA ARG A 79 -0.86 -5.32 9.60
C ARG A 79 -0.70 -5.96 8.23
N LEU A 80 0.53 -5.95 7.72
CA LEU A 80 0.84 -6.68 6.50
C LEU A 80 1.13 -8.12 6.86
N ASP A 81 0.74 -9.02 5.98
CA ASP A 81 0.89 -10.44 6.20
C ASP A 81 1.37 -11.10 4.91
N LEU A 82 2.12 -12.17 5.05
CA LEU A 82 2.64 -12.94 3.93
C LEU A 82 2.15 -14.36 4.03
N ASP A 83 1.35 -14.77 3.06
CA ASP A 83 0.92 -16.15 2.89
C ASP A 83 1.29 -16.54 1.46
N GLU A 84 0.36 -16.89 0.61
CA GLU A 84 0.66 -17.13 -0.80
C GLU A 84 1.03 -15.83 -1.51
N GLU A 85 0.46 -14.74 -1.03
CA GLU A 85 0.79 -13.40 -1.51
C GLU A 85 0.75 -12.43 -0.33
N ILE A 86 1.23 -11.21 -0.55
CA ILE A 86 1.21 -10.18 0.48
C ILE A 86 -0.20 -9.61 0.57
N THR A 87 -0.74 -9.60 1.78
CA THR A 87 -2.08 -9.06 2.06
C THR A 87 -1.97 -8.04 3.19
N ALA A 88 -3.04 -7.26 3.39
CA ALA A 88 -3.12 -6.35 4.53
C ALA A 88 -4.35 -6.71 5.35
N ILE A 89 -4.15 -6.88 6.65
CA ILE A 89 -5.23 -7.13 7.58
C ILE A 89 -5.54 -5.81 8.26
N VAL A 90 -6.78 -5.35 8.11
CA VAL A 90 -7.23 -4.10 8.69
C VAL A 90 -8.27 -4.44 9.76
N ASN A 91 -7.96 -4.07 10.98
CA ASN A 91 -8.88 -4.28 12.10
C ASN A 91 -9.87 -3.13 12.13
N THR A 92 -11.06 -3.38 11.62
CA THR A 92 -12.11 -2.36 11.58
C THR A 92 -12.95 -2.47 12.83
N GLN A 93 -13.08 -1.36 13.55
CA GLN A 93 -13.95 -1.29 14.72
C GLN A 93 -15.26 -0.64 14.31
N ASN A 94 -16.33 -1.31 14.67
CA ASN A 94 -17.67 -0.77 14.45
C ASN A 94 -18.17 -0.14 15.74
#